data_1f8b48256e209af8fcb27f7c2fd69e5a
#
_entry.id   1f8b48256e209af8fcb27f7c2fd69e5a
#
_cell.length_a   1.000
_cell.length_b   1.000
_cell.length_c   1.000
_cell.angle_alpha   90.00
_cell.angle_beta   90.00
_cell.angle_gamma   90.00
#
_symmetry.space_group_name_H-M   'P 1'
#
loop_
_entity.id
_entity.type
_entity.pdbx_description
1 polymer ?
#
loop_
_entity_poly.entity_id
_entity_poly.type
_entity_poly.pdbx_seq_one_letter_code
_entity_poly.pdbx_strand_id
1 'polypeptide(L)'
;MYIDGEFETNNDVEKGTEAHEKAAQRSDRIDVMEDIPEFESPPRNLIFYSEELMLSGALDAIKQRNGEWIPFEAKKSSAPDSQRPQHWHGFMLTPGAWCNDQLQVIEQMYILRESGYSCSRASIYYRGSHTHTVIKWNDECLNILETITDEIRKVSEGKRPLPLKNSNKCIRCSLNTVCLPDETAIMTSSNLKGSARAVVPARYDRSLVYVSGYDKKISLNGECLVISSFSGGRQEIPIKDVLSASIMGTAQISTQCIQSLMENGVKVMFCSSGGWLYGVAGGFTDKNLLV
;
A
#
# COMPACT_ATOMS: atom_id res chain seq x y z
N MET A 1 1.08 15.52 3.69
CA MET A 1 1.28 14.78 2.43
C MET A 1 0.66 15.54 1.26
N TYR A 2 -0.64 15.63 1.10
CA TYR A 2 -1.27 16.34 -0.02
C TYR A 2 -1.15 17.87 0.05
N ILE A 3 -1.07 18.46 1.24
CA ILE A 3 -1.01 19.91 1.45
C ILE A 3 0.35 20.49 1.06
N ASP A 4 1.43 19.78 1.33
CA ASP A 4 2.79 20.25 1.09
C ASP A 4 3.42 19.65 -0.16
N GLY A 5 2.72 18.76 -0.88
CA GLY A 5 3.28 18.01 -2.00
C GLY A 5 4.33 16.97 -1.61
N GLU A 6 4.59 16.81 -0.31
CA GLU A 6 5.52 15.82 0.20
C GLU A 6 4.91 14.42 0.11
N PHE A 7 5.53 13.56 -0.68
CA PHE A 7 5.14 12.17 -0.81
C PHE A 7 6.34 11.27 -0.54
N GLU A 8 6.28 10.58 0.58
CA GLU A 8 7.28 9.59 0.94
C GLU A 8 6.68 8.18 0.92
N THR A 9 7.32 7.27 0.21
CA THR A 9 6.91 5.87 0.17
C THR A 9 7.64 5.07 1.26
N ASN A 10 6.98 4.06 1.77
CA ASN A 10 7.59 3.03 2.59
C ASN A 10 7.07 1.66 2.17
N ASN A 11 7.65 0.62 2.72
CA ASN A 11 7.31 -0.77 2.40
C ASN A 11 5.81 -1.11 2.57
N ASP A 12 5.11 -0.45 3.50
CA ASP A 12 3.67 -0.66 3.70
C ASP A 12 2.84 0.04 2.61
N VAL A 13 3.24 1.23 2.17
CA VAL A 13 2.62 1.97 1.06
C VAL A 13 2.83 1.21 -0.26
N GLU A 14 4.05 0.78 -0.55
CA GLU A 14 4.37 0.01 -1.76
C GLU A 14 3.60 -1.31 -1.83
N LYS A 15 3.56 -2.06 -0.72
CA LYS A 15 2.74 -3.29 -0.63
C LYS A 15 1.25 -3.03 -0.78
N GLY A 16 0.77 -1.87 -0.35
CA GLY A 16 -0.60 -1.41 -0.59
C GLY A 16 -0.85 -1.23 -2.08
N THR A 17 0.00 -0.47 -2.78
CA THR A 17 -0.10 -0.21 -4.23
C THR A 17 -0.06 -1.51 -5.03
N GLU A 18 0.91 -2.41 -4.76
CA GLU A 18 0.96 -3.73 -5.39
C GLU A 18 -0.31 -4.58 -5.14
N ALA A 19 -0.88 -4.47 -3.93
CA ALA A 19 -2.11 -5.18 -3.61
C ALA A 19 -3.30 -4.66 -4.43
N HIS A 20 -3.36 -3.34 -4.68
CA HIS A 20 -4.37 -2.73 -5.55
C HIS A 20 -4.16 -3.15 -7.01
N GLU A 21 -2.94 -3.10 -7.54
CA GLU A 21 -2.62 -3.54 -8.89
C GLU A 21 -2.94 -5.03 -9.10
N LYS A 22 -2.55 -5.89 -8.17
CA LYS A 22 -2.89 -7.33 -8.19
C LYS A 22 -4.40 -7.59 -8.04
N ALA A 23 -5.13 -6.73 -7.33
CA ALA A 23 -6.58 -6.81 -7.23
C ALA A 23 -7.23 -6.42 -8.56
N ALA A 24 -6.76 -5.36 -9.19
CA ALA A 24 -7.21 -4.93 -10.49
C ALA A 24 -6.97 -6.01 -11.57
N GLN A 25 -5.82 -6.71 -11.53
CA GLN A 25 -5.49 -7.80 -12.43
C GLN A 25 -6.28 -9.10 -12.16
N ARG A 26 -6.68 -9.36 -10.90
CA ARG A 26 -7.37 -10.57 -10.47
C ARG A 26 -8.90 -10.44 -10.45
N SER A 27 -9.45 -9.26 -10.68
CA SER A 27 -10.92 -9.07 -10.73
C SER A 27 -11.60 -9.93 -11.79
N ASP A 28 -10.84 -10.47 -12.74
CA ASP A 28 -11.31 -11.45 -13.74
C ASP A 28 -11.50 -12.87 -13.16
N ARG A 29 -11.11 -13.14 -11.89
CA ARG A 29 -11.11 -14.48 -11.29
C ARG A 29 -11.71 -14.56 -9.88
N ILE A 30 -12.34 -13.53 -9.37
CA ILE A 30 -13.06 -13.66 -8.11
C ILE A 30 -14.47 -14.15 -8.41
N ASP A 31 -14.56 -15.43 -8.69
CA ASP A 31 -15.75 -16.24 -8.49
C ASP A 31 -16.06 -16.33 -6.99
N VAL A 32 -16.55 -15.26 -6.41
CA VAL A 32 -17.07 -15.29 -5.06
C VAL A 32 -18.40 -14.57 -5.05
N MET A 33 -19.41 -15.37 -5.17
CA MET A 33 -20.84 -15.25 -5.06
C MET A 33 -21.59 -15.47 -6.37
N GLU A 34 -22.21 -16.63 -6.45
CA GLU A 34 -23.34 -16.97 -7.30
C GLU A 34 -24.32 -15.80 -7.33
N ASP A 35 -24.69 -15.31 -8.51
CA ASP A 35 -25.66 -14.25 -8.82
C ASP A 35 -25.11 -12.90 -9.33
N ILE A 36 -23.99 -12.86 -10.02
CA ILE A 36 -23.58 -11.65 -10.73
C ILE A 36 -23.58 -11.94 -12.24
N PRO A 37 -24.44 -11.27 -13.04
CA PRO A 37 -24.34 -11.38 -14.50
C PRO A 37 -22.97 -10.87 -14.96
N GLU A 38 -22.34 -11.66 -15.83
CA GLU A 38 -21.04 -11.38 -16.44
C GLU A 38 -21.01 -9.98 -17.05
N PHE A 39 -20.07 -9.18 -16.59
CA PHE A 39 -19.56 -8.05 -17.33
C PHE A 39 -18.45 -8.55 -18.26
N GLU A 40 -18.52 -8.21 -19.52
CA GLU A 40 -17.36 -8.17 -20.38
C GLU A 40 -16.39 -7.12 -19.79
N SER A 41 -15.44 -7.56 -18.97
CA SER A 41 -14.38 -6.77 -18.32
C SER A 41 -14.88 -5.51 -17.60
N PRO A 42 -15.00 -5.53 -16.26
CA PRO A 42 -15.40 -4.33 -15.52
C PRO A 42 -14.39 -3.20 -15.82
N PRO A 43 -14.87 -1.97 -16.06
CA PRO A 43 -13.99 -0.83 -16.27
C PRO A 43 -13.11 -0.64 -15.04
N ARG A 44 -11.79 -0.51 -15.25
CA ARG A 44 -10.77 -0.39 -14.20
C ARG A 44 -10.24 1.02 -14.15
N ASN A 45 -9.90 1.46 -12.94
CA ASN A 45 -9.29 2.78 -12.70
C ASN A 45 -10.11 3.92 -13.30
N LEU A 46 -11.42 3.88 -13.17
CA LEU A 46 -12.26 4.98 -13.55
C LEU A 46 -12.09 6.12 -12.56
N ILE A 47 -11.75 7.28 -13.07
CA ILE A 47 -11.67 8.50 -12.27
C ILE A 47 -12.92 9.31 -12.55
N PHE A 48 -13.65 9.63 -11.49
CA PHE A 48 -14.81 10.50 -11.52
C PHE A 48 -14.51 11.77 -10.71
N TYR A 49 -15.22 12.83 -11.05
CA TYR A 49 -15.09 14.14 -10.41
C TYR A 49 -16.45 14.61 -9.92
N SER A 50 -16.45 15.22 -8.75
CA SER A 50 -17.57 16.00 -8.22
C SER A 50 -17.21 17.48 -8.35
N GLU A 51 -18.03 18.24 -9.04
CA GLU A 51 -17.88 19.69 -9.12
C GLU A 51 -18.42 20.37 -7.85
N GLU A 52 -19.45 19.83 -7.26
CA GLU A 52 -20.12 20.40 -6.10
C GLU A 52 -19.20 20.37 -4.85
N LEU A 53 -18.63 19.23 -4.52
CA LEU A 53 -17.72 19.09 -3.38
C LEU A 53 -16.23 19.24 -3.76
N MET A 54 -15.91 19.41 -5.05
CA MET A 54 -14.53 19.46 -5.57
C MET A 54 -13.72 18.22 -5.19
N LEU A 55 -14.33 17.05 -5.31
CA LEU A 55 -13.73 15.76 -5.03
C LEU A 55 -13.37 15.04 -6.33
N SER A 56 -12.35 14.20 -6.25
CA SER A 56 -12.01 13.26 -7.31
C SER A 56 -11.77 11.90 -6.71
N GLY A 57 -12.45 10.89 -7.21
CA GLY A 57 -12.33 9.52 -6.73
C GLY A 57 -11.91 8.57 -7.85
N ALA A 58 -10.94 7.71 -7.58
CA ALA A 58 -10.61 6.57 -8.41
C ALA A 58 -11.32 5.33 -7.84
N LEU A 59 -12.02 4.61 -8.71
CA LEU A 59 -12.70 3.38 -8.35
C LEU A 59 -11.86 2.17 -8.80
N ASP A 60 -11.44 1.34 -7.86
CA ASP A 60 -10.68 0.12 -8.16
C ASP A 60 -11.48 -0.86 -9.00
N ALA A 61 -12.74 -1.06 -8.65
CA ALA A 61 -13.68 -1.88 -9.39
C ALA A 61 -15.12 -1.42 -9.13
N ILE A 62 -15.97 -1.62 -10.14
CA ILE A 62 -17.40 -1.38 -10.03
C ILE A 62 -18.13 -2.66 -10.42
N LYS A 63 -19.12 -3.04 -9.63
CA LYS A 63 -20.05 -4.12 -9.96
C LYS A 63 -21.38 -3.50 -10.36
N GLN A 64 -22.00 -4.01 -11.42
CA GLN A 64 -23.35 -3.60 -11.80
C GLN A 64 -24.33 -4.74 -11.51
N ARG A 65 -25.41 -4.42 -10.81
CA ARG A 65 -26.46 -5.37 -10.52
C ARG A 65 -27.82 -4.68 -10.65
N ASN A 66 -28.71 -5.19 -11.50
CA ASN A 66 -30.05 -4.63 -11.72
C ASN A 66 -30.04 -3.12 -12.06
N GLY A 67 -29.06 -2.66 -12.84
CA GLY A 67 -28.90 -1.24 -13.18
C GLY A 67 -28.26 -0.38 -12.07
N GLU A 68 -27.94 -0.97 -10.94
CA GLU A 68 -27.23 -0.31 -9.82
C GLU A 68 -25.72 -0.47 -9.95
N TRP A 69 -24.98 0.61 -9.75
CA TRP A 69 -23.51 0.64 -9.74
C TRP A 69 -23.01 0.53 -8.30
N ILE A 70 -22.21 -0.48 -8.03
CA ILE A 70 -21.74 -0.81 -6.68
C ILE A 70 -20.22 -0.71 -6.64
N PRO A 71 -19.64 0.34 -6.04
CA PRO A 71 -18.19 0.41 -5.81
C PRO A 71 -17.72 -0.79 -4.99
N PHE A 72 -16.58 -1.35 -5.40
CA PHE A 72 -15.96 -2.46 -4.71
C PHE A 72 -14.51 -2.10 -4.38
N GLU A 73 -14.20 -2.08 -3.09
CA GLU A 73 -12.88 -1.75 -2.57
C GLU A 73 -12.24 -2.96 -1.89
N ALA A 74 -10.99 -3.28 -2.24
CA ALA A 74 -10.27 -4.40 -1.65
C ALA A 74 -9.12 -3.91 -0.74
N LYS A 75 -9.19 -4.26 0.54
CA LYS A 75 -8.18 -3.89 1.54
C LYS A 75 -7.33 -5.08 1.94
N LYS A 76 -6.02 -4.87 2.06
CA LYS A 76 -5.06 -5.89 2.51
C LYS A 76 -5.22 -6.22 3.99
N SER A 77 -5.66 -5.25 4.81
CA SER A 77 -5.84 -5.39 6.25
C SER A 77 -6.95 -6.36 6.61
N SER A 78 -7.06 -6.67 7.90
CA SER A 78 -8.24 -7.33 8.49
C SER A 78 -9.29 -6.29 8.84
N ALA A 79 -10.57 -6.67 8.74
CA ALA A 79 -11.68 -5.86 9.20
C ALA A 79 -11.59 -5.62 10.72
N PRO A 80 -12.12 -4.51 11.23
CA PRO A 80 -12.35 -4.38 12.67
C PRO A 80 -13.44 -5.34 13.13
N ASP A 81 -13.50 -5.56 14.45
CA ASP A 81 -14.57 -6.35 15.05
C ASP A 81 -15.95 -5.81 14.65
N SER A 82 -16.79 -6.70 14.10
CA SER A 82 -18.14 -6.36 13.64
C SER A 82 -19.11 -5.94 14.78
N GLN A 83 -18.76 -6.21 16.03
CA GLN A 83 -19.53 -5.77 17.18
C GLN A 83 -19.05 -4.41 17.73
N ARG A 84 -17.88 -3.94 17.27
CA ARG A 84 -17.34 -2.67 17.75
C ARG A 84 -17.89 -1.52 16.92
N PRO A 85 -18.64 -0.59 17.55
CA PRO A 85 -19.11 0.62 16.85
C PRO A 85 -17.95 1.43 16.29
N GLN A 86 -18.13 1.95 15.11
CA GLN A 86 -17.20 2.90 14.49
C GLN A 86 -17.82 4.29 14.54
N HIS A 87 -17.07 5.27 14.99
CA HIS A 87 -17.51 6.66 15.09
C HIS A 87 -16.52 7.59 14.43
N TRP A 88 -17.01 8.60 13.76
CA TRP A 88 -16.21 9.68 13.20
C TRP A 88 -16.95 11.00 13.37
N HIS A 89 -16.36 11.97 14.08
CA HIS A 89 -16.93 13.30 14.33
C HIS A 89 -18.39 13.31 14.80
N GLY A 90 -18.78 12.32 15.60
CA GLY A 90 -20.15 12.19 16.09
C GLY A 90 -21.07 11.35 15.20
N PHE A 91 -20.68 11.07 13.97
CA PHE A 91 -21.42 10.16 13.08
C PHE A 91 -21.17 8.71 13.48
N MET A 92 -22.24 7.92 13.45
CA MET A 92 -22.15 6.47 13.66
C MET A 92 -21.95 5.79 12.32
N LEU A 93 -20.84 5.07 12.20
CA LEU A 93 -20.48 4.36 10.99
C LEU A 93 -20.80 2.87 11.09
N THR A 94 -20.85 2.17 9.95
CA THR A 94 -21.18 0.75 9.89
C THR A 94 -20.12 -0.08 10.64
N PRO A 95 -20.50 -0.97 11.57
CA PRO A 95 -19.57 -1.89 12.20
C PRO A 95 -18.94 -2.86 11.19
N GLY A 96 -17.72 -3.35 11.48
CA GLY A 96 -17.02 -4.30 10.60
C GLY A 96 -16.26 -3.69 9.43
N ALA A 97 -16.18 -2.34 9.36
CA ALA A 97 -15.28 -1.66 8.44
C ALA A 97 -14.59 -0.48 9.12
N TRP A 98 -13.32 -0.23 8.79
CA TRP A 98 -12.56 0.89 9.33
C TRP A 98 -13.13 2.21 8.85
N CYS A 99 -13.07 3.23 9.71
CA CYS A 99 -13.61 4.55 9.44
C CYS A 99 -13.13 5.13 8.09
N ASN A 100 -11.83 5.17 7.86
CA ASN A 100 -11.24 5.71 6.63
C ASN A 100 -11.67 4.93 5.37
N ASP A 101 -11.85 3.61 5.49
CA ASP A 101 -12.28 2.79 4.35
C ASP A 101 -13.75 3.07 4.02
N GLN A 102 -14.58 3.35 5.05
CA GLN A 102 -15.97 3.75 4.84
C GLN A 102 -16.07 5.13 4.21
N LEU A 103 -15.28 6.11 4.68
CA LEU A 103 -15.24 7.45 4.09
C LEU A 103 -14.88 7.40 2.61
N GLN A 104 -13.92 6.57 2.23
CA GLN A 104 -13.52 6.38 0.83
C GLN A 104 -14.68 5.85 -0.02
N VAL A 105 -15.38 4.81 0.41
CA VAL A 105 -16.48 4.26 -0.40
C VAL A 105 -17.73 5.15 -0.36
N ILE A 106 -17.94 5.95 0.69
CA ILE A 106 -19.01 6.98 0.74
C ILE A 106 -18.73 8.05 -0.32
N GLU A 107 -17.48 8.52 -0.43
CA GLU A 107 -17.05 9.43 -1.49
C GLU A 107 -17.31 8.83 -2.88
N GLN A 108 -16.88 7.60 -3.12
CA GLN A 108 -17.09 6.90 -4.39
C GLN A 108 -18.59 6.77 -4.73
N MET A 109 -19.43 6.46 -3.77
CA MET A 109 -20.89 6.42 -3.96
C MET A 109 -21.46 7.78 -4.31
N TYR A 110 -21.01 8.83 -3.63
CA TYR A 110 -21.45 10.22 -3.89
C TYR A 110 -21.13 10.64 -5.32
N ILE A 111 -19.89 10.50 -5.74
CA ILE A 111 -19.43 10.89 -7.07
C ILE A 111 -20.19 10.14 -8.16
N LEU A 112 -20.45 8.84 -7.98
CA LEU A 112 -21.28 8.08 -8.93
C LEU A 112 -22.71 8.63 -9.01
N ARG A 113 -23.33 8.95 -7.88
CA ARG A 113 -24.69 9.51 -7.82
C ARG A 113 -24.79 10.87 -8.46
N GLU A 114 -23.82 11.76 -8.20
CA GLU A 114 -23.72 13.08 -8.86
C GLU A 114 -23.53 12.93 -10.37
N SER A 115 -22.79 11.94 -10.83
CA SER A 115 -22.62 11.59 -12.24
C SER A 115 -23.85 10.93 -12.87
N GLY A 116 -24.97 10.80 -12.15
CA GLY A 116 -26.24 10.27 -12.66
C GLY A 116 -26.38 8.75 -12.59
N TYR A 117 -25.45 8.04 -11.96
CA TYR A 117 -25.56 6.59 -11.80
C TYR A 117 -26.35 6.22 -10.55
N SER A 118 -27.18 5.17 -10.65
CA SER A 118 -27.88 4.61 -9.47
C SER A 118 -26.86 3.89 -8.59
N CYS A 119 -26.65 4.37 -7.36
CA CYS A 119 -25.72 3.79 -6.40
C CYS A 119 -26.31 3.92 -4.99
N SER A 120 -26.73 2.82 -4.40
CA SER A 120 -27.31 2.80 -3.03
C SER A 120 -26.40 2.14 -2.01
N ARG A 121 -25.33 1.49 -2.43
CA ARG A 121 -24.39 0.76 -1.56
C ARG A 121 -23.02 0.62 -2.20
N ALA A 122 -22.03 0.35 -1.35
CA ALA A 122 -20.69 -0.06 -1.74
C ALA A 122 -20.27 -1.30 -0.95
N SER A 123 -19.25 -2.00 -1.39
CA SER A 123 -18.72 -3.20 -0.74
C SER A 123 -17.23 -3.07 -0.47
N ILE A 124 -16.82 -3.37 0.75
CA ILE A 124 -15.40 -3.41 1.14
C ILE A 124 -15.05 -4.86 1.46
N TYR A 125 -13.99 -5.36 0.84
CA TYR A 125 -13.45 -6.70 1.10
C TYR A 125 -12.11 -6.63 1.81
N TYR A 126 -12.04 -7.20 3.01
CA TYR A 126 -10.83 -7.28 3.81
C TYR A 126 -10.16 -8.64 3.60
N ARG A 127 -9.01 -8.63 2.90
CA ARG A 127 -8.26 -9.85 2.59
C ARG A 127 -7.66 -10.52 3.82
N GLY A 128 -7.24 -9.72 4.82
CA GLY A 128 -6.62 -10.26 6.04
C GLY A 128 -7.56 -11.06 6.93
N SER A 129 -8.87 -10.79 6.87
CA SER A 129 -9.91 -11.50 7.63
C SER A 129 -10.90 -12.26 6.74
N HIS A 130 -10.77 -12.18 5.41
CA HIS A 130 -11.70 -12.76 4.43
C HIS A 130 -13.17 -12.34 4.68
N THR A 131 -13.39 -11.08 5.04
CA THR A 131 -14.71 -10.54 5.37
C THR A 131 -15.16 -9.48 4.39
N HIS A 132 -16.46 -9.45 4.13
CA HIS A 132 -17.12 -8.42 3.35
C HIS A 132 -17.98 -7.54 4.25
N THR A 133 -17.90 -6.24 4.06
CA THR A 133 -18.77 -5.27 4.71
C THR A 133 -19.47 -4.43 3.64
N VAL A 134 -20.79 -4.34 3.73
CA VAL A 134 -21.60 -3.51 2.83
C VAL A 134 -21.92 -2.20 3.52
N ILE A 135 -21.56 -1.10 2.88
CA ILE A 135 -21.90 0.26 3.31
C ILE A 135 -23.09 0.72 2.48
N LYS A 136 -24.16 1.14 3.14
CA LYS A 136 -25.37 1.64 2.49
C LYS A 136 -25.36 3.16 2.48
N TRP A 137 -25.82 3.75 1.37
CA TRP A 137 -26.05 5.17 1.28
C TRP A 137 -27.25 5.57 2.16
N ASN A 138 -27.09 6.62 2.94
CA ASN A 138 -28.13 7.25 3.73
C ASN A 138 -27.91 8.78 3.75
N ASP A 139 -28.83 9.53 4.35
CA ASP A 139 -28.77 11.00 4.40
C ASP A 139 -27.57 11.53 5.19
N GLU A 140 -27.02 10.74 6.12
CA GLU A 140 -25.82 11.12 6.87
C GLU A 140 -24.54 11.09 6.00
N CYS A 141 -24.54 10.31 4.91
CA CYS A 141 -23.37 10.20 4.04
C CYS A 141 -22.97 11.55 3.42
N LEU A 142 -23.94 12.36 3.02
CA LEU A 142 -23.66 13.70 2.51
C LEU A 142 -23.10 14.62 3.60
N ASN A 143 -23.70 14.63 4.79
CA ASN A 143 -23.22 15.43 5.93
C ASN A 143 -21.78 15.04 6.33
N ILE A 144 -21.44 13.75 6.24
CA ILE A 144 -20.08 13.26 6.47
C ILE A 144 -19.12 13.87 5.44
N LEU A 145 -19.46 13.83 4.15
CA LEU A 145 -18.60 14.36 3.08
C LEU A 145 -18.44 15.87 3.17
N GLU A 146 -19.49 16.61 3.43
CA GLU A 146 -19.44 18.06 3.66
C GLU A 146 -18.52 18.39 4.85
N THR A 147 -18.66 17.67 5.96
CA THR A 147 -17.82 17.88 7.15
C THR A 147 -16.35 17.63 6.83
N ILE A 148 -16.01 16.54 6.12
CA ILE A 148 -14.62 16.21 5.82
C ILE A 148 -14.03 17.19 4.81
N THR A 149 -14.78 17.61 3.80
CA THR A 149 -14.32 18.59 2.81
C THR A 149 -14.07 19.95 3.43
N ASP A 150 -14.94 20.39 4.35
CA ASP A 150 -14.74 21.63 5.10
C ASP A 150 -13.53 21.58 6.02
N GLU A 151 -13.27 20.43 6.66
CA GLU A 151 -12.06 20.25 7.46
C GLU A 151 -10.80 20.27 6.60
N ILE A 152 -10.81 19.60 5.43
CA ILE A 152 -9.70 19.63 4.49
C ILE A 152 -9.42 21.06 4.03
N ARG A 153 -10.45 21.84 3.68
CA ARG A 153 -10.28 23.25 3.28
C ARG A 153 -9.68 24.08 4.42
N LYS A 154 -10.17 23.96 5.64
CA LYS A 154 -9.62 24.65 6.82
C LYS A 154 -8.17 24.29 7.08
N VAL A 155 -7.78 23.03 6.86
CA VAL A 155 -6.39 22.59 7.00
C VAL A 155 -5.52 23.11 5.86
N SER A 156 -6.01 23.14 4.61
CA SER A 156 -5.25 23.63 3.46
C SER A 156 -5.02 25.15 3.51
N GLU A 157 -5.95 25.92 4.04
CA GLU A 157 -5.86 27.38 4.21
C GLU A 157 -5.19 27.80 5.52
N GLY A 158 -5.11 26.87 6.47
CA GLY A 158 -4.65 27.12 7.82
C GLY A 158 -3.18 26.78 8.08
N LYS A 159 -2.84 26.74 9.36
CA LYS A 159 -1.52 26.26 9.79
C LYS A 159 -1.46 24.75 9.67
N ARG A 160 -0.26 24.25 9.29
CA ARG A 160 0.03 22.81 9.26
C ARG A 160 -0.37 22.15 10.60
N PRO A 161 -1.12 21.03 10.58
CA PRO A 161 -1.46 20.31 11.80
C PRO A 161 -0.22 19.85 12.56
N LEU A 162 -0.28 19.93 13.88
CA LEU A 162 0.81 19.43 14.71
C LEU A 162 0.90 17.90 14.62
N PRO A 163 2.11 17.33 14.72
CA PRO A 163 2.30 15.90 14.79
C PRO A 163 1.52 15.23 15.92
N LEU A 164 1.15 13.98 15.72
CA LEU A 164 0.53 13.18 16.76
C LEU A 164 1.49 12.97 17.93
N LYS A 165 1.01 13.20 19.17
CA LYS A 165 1.80 12.99 20.38
C LYS A 165 1.74 11.52 20.82
N ASN A 166 2.90 10.90 21.07
CA ASN A 166 3.04 9.53 21.59
C ASN A 166 2.21 8.46 20.84
N SER A 167 2.02 8.62 19.56
CA SER A 167 1.21 7.71 18.76
C SER A 167 2.04 6.52 18.23
N ASN A 168 1.56 5.31 18.46
CA ASN A 168 2.14 4.10 17.88
C ASN A 168 2.04 4.09 16.33
N LYS A 169 1.15 4.89 15.74
CA LYS A 169 1.05 5.06 14.29
C LYS A 169 2.31 5.66 13.68
N CYS A 170 3.04 6.49 14.45
CA CYS A 170 4.26 7.14 13.98
C CYS A 170 5.39 6.16 13.65
N ILE A 171 5.46 5.02 14.33
CA ILE A 171 6.53 4.02 14.14
C ILE A 171 6.54 3.47 12.70
N ARG A 172 5.36 3.32 12.10
CA ARG A 172 5.19 2.78 10.74
C ARG A 172 4.76 3.83 9.72
N CYS A 173 4.76 5.09 10.10
CA CYS A 173 4.37 6.19 9.24
C CYS A 173 5.50 6.53 8.26
N SER A 174 5.19 6.60 6.98
CA SER A 174 6.16 7.00 5.95
C SER A 174 6.68 8.43 6.14
N LEU A 175 5.86 9.29 6.75
CA LEU A 175 6.22 10.69 7.01
C LEU A 175 6.95 10.90 8.35
N ASN A 176 7.30 9.85 9.08
CA ASN A 176 7.91 9.98 10.41
C ASN A 176 9.22 10.79 10.39
N THR A 177 10.02 10.61 9.34
CA THR A 177 11.32 11.29 9.16
C THR A 177 11.19 12.78 8.80
N VAL A 178 10.06 13.17 8.20
CA VAL A 178 9.76 14.56 7.84
C VAL A 178 8.96 15.25 8.95
N CYS A 179 8.01 14.51 9.52
CA CYS A 179 7.09 15.00 10.55
C CYS A 179 7.79 15.21 11.91
N LEU A 180 8.80 14.40 12.23
CA LEU A 180 9.59 14.43 13.48
C LEU A 180 8.70 14.59 14.72
N PRO A 181 7.76 13.66 14.99
CA PRO A 181 6.69 13.85 15.99
C PRO A 181 7.21 13.97 17.41
N ASP A 182 8.26 13.25 17.76
CA ASP A 182 8.80 13.24 19.13
C ASP A 182 9.66 14.50 19.37
N GLU A 183 10.47 14.89 18.39
CA GLU A 183 11.28 16.09 18.41
C GLU A 183 10.38 17.33 18.48
N THR A 184 9.35 17.39 17.66
CA THR A 184 8.37 18.48 17.67
C THR A 184 7.63 18.55 19.02
N ALA A 185 7.25 17.40 19.59
CA ALA A 185 6.61 17.35 20.89
C ALA A 185 7.54 17.84 22.02
N ILE A 186 8.84 17.49 21.96
CA ILE A 186 9.85 17.96 22.92
C ILE A 186 10.05 19.47 22.80
N MET A 187 10.20 19.98 21.57
CA MET A 187 10.43 21.41 21.33
C MET A 187 9.22 22.29 21.67
N THR A 188 8.00 21.75 21.51
CA THR A 188 6.77 22.49 21.81
C THR A 188 6.30 22.34 23.26
N SER A 189 6.85 21.38 24.01
CA SER A 189 6.53 21.22 25.44
C SER A 189 7.47 22.10 26.28
N SER A 190 6.89 22.78 27.26
CA SER A 190 7.67 23.54 28.27
C SER A 190 8.53 22.64 29.19
N ASN A 191 8.40 21.33 29.08
CA ASN A 191 9.13 20.32 29.84
C ASN A 191 10.07 19.53 28.91
N LEU A 192 11.30 19.96 28.80
CA LEU A 192 12.38 19.36 28.01
C LEU A 192 12.83 17.95 28.49
N LYS A 193 12.06 17.30 29.37
CA LYS A 193 12.36 15.95 29.87
C LYS A 193 11.69 14.87 29.02
N GLY A 194 12.00 14.82 27.75
CA GLY A 194 11.56 13.74 26.85
C GLY A 194 12.75 13.19 26.08
N SER A 195 12.73 11.88 25.87
CA SER A 195 13.65 11.23 24.93
C SER A 195 12.86 10.99 23.64
N ALA A 196 13.32 11.53 22.52
CA ALA A 196 12.78 11.17 21.22
C ALA A 196 13.04 9.69 20.95
N ARG A 197 12.05 9.00 20.38
CA ARG A 197 12.26 7.64 19.89
C ARG A 197 13.30 7.68 18.78
N ALA A 198 14.17 6.68 18.73
CA ALA A 198 15.12 6.58 17.62
C ALA A 198 14.34 6.53 16.30
N VAL A 199 14.51 7.57 15.49
CA VAL A 199 13.99 7.57 14.12
C VAL A 199 14.86 6.62 13.32
N VAL A 200 14.30 5.47 12.95
CA VAL A 200 14.90 4.62 11.92
C VAL A 200 14.33 5.13 10.60
N PRO A 201 15.09 5.92 9.82
CA PRO A 201 14.62 6.40 8.54
C PRO A 201 14.22 5.18 7.71
N ALA A 202 13.07 5.24 7.04
CA ALA A 202 12.74 4.28 6.02
C ALA A 202 13.94 4.28 5.05
N ARG A 203 14.67 3.17 4.99
CA ARG A 203 15.78 3.07 4.05
C ARG A 203 15.18 2.98 2.66
N TYR A 204 15.27 4.06 1.92
CA TYR A 204 14.98 4.08 0.49
C TYR A 204 16.04 3.32 -0.30
N ASP A 205 17.19 3.07 0.32
CA ASP A 205 18.26 2.32 -0.27
C ASP A 205 17.93 0.82 -0.18
N ARG A 206 17.76 0.23 -1.33
CA ARG A 206 17.67 -1.23 -1.46
C ARG A 206 18.84 -1.89 -0.74
N SER A 207 18.59 -3.05 -0.17
CA SER A 207 19.59 -3.77 0.61
C SER A 207 20.66 -4.40 -0.29
N LEU A 208 21.92 -4.32 0.16
CA LEU A 208 23.00 -5.13 -0.39
C LEU A 208 22.91 -6.54 0.20
N VAL A 209 22.72 -7.54 -0.65
CA VAL A 209 22.61 -8.93 -0.22
C VAL A 209 23.93 -9.64 -0.45
N TYR A 210 24.54 -10.12 0.63
CA TYR A 210 25.75 -10.93 0.58
C TYR A 210 25.42 -12.36 0.98
N VAL A 211 25.63 -13.33 0.07
CA VAL A 211 25.41 -14.76 0.35
C VAL A 211 26.73 -15.45 0.31
N SER A 212 27.18 -15.94 1.46
CA SER A 212 28.42 -16.68 1.62
C SER A 212 28.14 -18.02 2.29
N GLY A 213 28.92 -19.04 1.93
CA GLY A 213 28.85 -20.39 2.49
C GLY A 213 28.69 -21.46 1.43
N TYR A 214 29.18 -22.66 1.72
CA TYR A 214 29.15 -23.80 0.80
C TYR A 214 27.80 -24.54 0.79
N ASP A 215 26.95 -24.26 1.78
CA ASP A 215 25.64 -24.89 1.98
C ASP A 215 24.47 -24.00 1.55
N LYS A 216 24.74 -22.87 0.90
CA LYS A 216 23.71 -21.89 0.54
C LYS A 216 23.21 -22.12 -0.88
N LYS A 217 21.89 -22.08 -1.00
CA LYS A 217 21.18 -22.09 -2.27
C LYS A 217 20.26 -20.88 -2.38
N ILE A 218 20.35 -20.18 -3.50
CA ILE A 218 19.56 -19.01 -3.82
C ILE A 218 18.60 -19.39 -4.94
N SER A 219 17.33 -19.13 -4.72
CA SER A 219 16.25 -19.45 -5.67
C SER A 219 15.20 -18.36 -5.65
N LEU A 220 14.25 -18.46 -6.57
CA LEU A 220 13.12 -17.56 -6.69
C LEU A 220 11.86 -18.22 -6.11
N ASN A 221 11.05 -17.46 -5.36
CA ASN A 221 9.70 -17.83 -4.96
C ASN A 221 8.77 -16.61 -5.18
N GLY A 222 8.03 -16.63 -6.30
CA GLY A 222 7.29 -15.44 -6.74
C GLY A 222 8.26 -14.28 -6.97
N GLU A 223 8.03 -13.15 -6.32
CA GLU A 223 8.87 -11.94 -6.40
C GLU A 223 9.90 -11.86 -5.25
N CYS A 224 10.15 -12.97 -4.56
CA CYS A 224 11.11 -13.01 -3.47
C CYS A 224 12.34 -13.83 -3.81
N LEU A 225 13.50 -13.27 -3.49
CA LEU A 225 14.76 -13.98 -3.41
C LEU A 225 14.73 -14.89 -2.17
N VAL A 226 14.92 -16.18 -2.36
CA VAL A 226 14.93 -17.16 -1.25
C VAL A 226 16.34 -17.67 -1.06
N ILE A 227 16.87 -17.46 0.12
CA ILE A 227 18.16 -18.00 0.55
C ILE A 227 17.89 -19.15 1.50
N SER A 228 18.29 -20.35 1.14
CA SER A 228 18.14 -21.56 1.94
C SER A 228 19.48 -22.19 2.25
N SER A 229 19.57 -22.88 3.38
CA SER A 229 20.73 -23.66 3.81
C SER A 229 20.37 -25.13 3.95
N PHE A 230 21.27 -26.04 3.58
CA PHE A 230 21.07 -27.48 3.81
C PHE A 230 21.00 -27.85 5.28
N SER A 231 21.61 -27.04 6.16
CA SER A 231 21.57 -27.22 7.62
C SER A 231 20.27 -26.75 8.27
N GLY A 232 19.32 -26.23 7.47
CA GLY A 232 18.08 -25.62 7.95
C GLY A 232 18.24 -24.10 8.08
N GLY A 233 17.22 -23.39 7.70
CA GLY A 233 17.18 -21.93 7.64
C GLY A 233 16.75 -21.48 6.24
N ARG A 234 15.77 -20.63 6.24
CA ARG A 234 15.22 -20.02 5.01
C ARG A 234 14.96 -18.55 5.30
N GLN A 235 15.47 -17.71 4.41
CA GLN A 235 15.23 -16.27 4.43
C GLN A 235 14.62 -15.87 3.10
N GLU A 236 13.60 -15.03 3.13
CA GLU A 236 12.95 -14.48 1.95
C GLU A 236 13.13 -12.96 1.94
N ILE A 237 13.58 -12.44 0.81
CA ILE A 237 13.82 -11.00 0.60
C ILE A 237 13.08 -10.61 -0.67
N PRO A 238 12.15 -9.66 -0.65
CA PRO A 238 11.51 -9.15 -1.86
C PRO A 238 12.57 -8.59 -2.82
N ILE A 239 12.50 -8.94 -4.12
CA ILE A 239 13.49 -8.51 -5.11
C ILE A 239 13.58 -6.98 -5.20
N LYS A 240 12.46 -6.30 -5.06
CA LYS A 240 12.39 -4.84 -5.05
C LYS A 240 13.22 -4.18 -3.94
N ASP A 241 13.45 -4.90 -2.84
CA ASP A 241 14.24 -4.42 -1.69
C ASP A 241 15.74 -4.77 -1.86
N VAL A 242 16.12 -5.38 -2.99
CA VAL A 242 17.50 -5.77 -3.28
C VAL A 242 18.13 -4.75 -4.23
N LEU A 243 19.23 -4.12 -3.82
CA LEU A 243 20.05 -3.24 -4.67
C LEU A 243 21.01 -4.04 -5.53
N SER A 244 21.72 -4.97 -4.91
CA SER A 244 22.61 -5.91 -5.58
C SER A 244 22.75 -7.19 -4.75
N ALA A 245 23.09 -8.29 -5.42
CA ALA A 245 23.35 -9.58 -4.79
C ALA A 245 24.77 -10.04 -5.05
N SER A 246 25.56 -10.27 -4.01
CA SER A 246 26.92 -10.79 -4.09
C SER A 246 26.91 -12.26 -3.68
N ILE A 247 27.23 -13.14 -4.63
CA ILE A 247 27.30 -14.59 -4.45
C ILE A 247 28.75 -14.95 -4.21
N MET A 248 29.06 -15.39 -2.99
CA MET A 248 30.43 -15.62 -2.56
C MET A 248 30.75 -17.10 -2.40
N GLY A 249 31.90 -17.49 -2.91
CA GLY A 249 32.41 -18.85 -2.80
C GLY A 249 31.61 -19.84 -3.63
N THR A 250 31.10 -20.90 -3.00
CA THR A 250 30.41 -22.03 -3.66
C THR A 250 28.88 -21.98 -3.48
N ALA A 251 28.34 -20.86 -3.02
CA ALA A 251 26.90 -20.68 -2.95
C ALA A 251 26.26 -20.80 -4.34
N GLN A 252 25.13 -21.49 -4.43
CA GLN A 252 24.45 -21.77 -5.69
C GLN A 252 23.30 -20.80 -5.92
N ILE A 253 23.14 -20.35 -7.15
CA ILE A 253 22.01 -19.54 -7.58
C ILE A 253 21.35 -20.14 -8.82
N SER A 254 20.02 -20.19 -8.87
CA SER A 254 19.30 -20.69 -10.04
C SER A 254 19.30 -19.67 -11.18
N THR A 255 19.30 -20.16 -12.42
CA THR A 255 19.27 -19.31 -13.62
C THR A 255 18.03 -18.42 -13.65
N GLN A 256 16.87 -18.94 -13.26
CA GLN A 256 15.62 -18.16 -13.17
C GLN A 256 15.74 -17.02 -12.16
N CYS A 257 16.44 -17.26 -11.05
CA CYS A 257 16.68 -16.22 -10.06
C CYS A 257 17.58 -15.11 -10.62
N ILE A 258 18.63 -15.46 -11.35
CA ILE A 258 19.52 -14.50 -12.02
C ILE A 258 18.72 -13.67 -13.02
N GLN A 259 17.90 -14.31 -13.87
CA GLN A 259 17.07 -13.63 -14.87
C GLN A 259 16.12 -12.63 -14.22
N SER A 260 15.38 -13.05 -13.18
CA SER A 260 14.46 -12.19 -12.47
C SER A 260 15.16 -11.01 -11.78
N LEU A 261 16.33 -11.23 -11.18
CA LEU A 261 17.13 -10.14 -10.62
C LEU A 261 17.56 -9.13 -11.69
N MET A 262 18.01 -9.62 -12.85
CA MET A 262 18.41 -8.76 -13.98
C MET A 262 17.24 -7.96 -14.56
N GLU A 263 16.04 -8.57 -14.70
CA GLU A 263 14.82 -7.92 -15.15
C GLU A 263 14.39 -6.79 -14.20
N ASN A 264 14.67 -6.95 -12.91
CA ASN A 264 14.41 -5.94 -11.88
C ASN A 264 15.57 -4.93 -11.67
N GLY A 265 16.56 -4.93 -12.57
CA GLY A 265 17.70 -4.02 -12.51
C GLY A 265 18.68 -4.30 -11.38
N VAL A 266 18.61 -5.48 -10.74
CA VAL A 266 19.51 -5.91 -9.67
C VAL A 266 20.76 -6.54 -10.27
N LYS A 267 21.94 -6.01 -9.93
CA LYS A 267 23.22 -6.58 -10.35
C LYS A 267 23.59 -7.77 -9.48
N VAL A 268 24.00 -8.87 -10.12
CA VAL A 268 24.49 -10.08 -9.44
C VAL A 268 26.00 -10.17 -9.61
N MET A 269 26.73 -10.11 -8.51
CA MET A 269 28.18 -10.21 -8.47
C MET A 269 28.60 -11.62 -8.05
N PHE A 270 29.52 -12.22 -8.78
CA PHE A 270 30.12 -13.53 -8.45
C PHE A 270 31.50 -13.30 -7.89
N CYS A 271 31.71 -13.72 -6.64
CA CYS A 271 32.95 -13.49 -5.92
C CYS A 271 33.54 -14.80 -5.37
N SER A 272 34.84 -14.84 -5.17
CA SER A 272 35.46 -15.89 -4.37
C SER A 272 35.03 -15.77 -2.91
N SER A 273 35.27 -16.78 -2.09
CA SER A 273 35.02 -16.72 -0.64
C SER A 273 35.79 -15.60 0.07
N GLY A 274 36.91 -15.16 -0.50
CA GLY A 274 37.70 -14.01 -0.01
C GLY A 274 37.31 -12.66 -0.61
N GLY A 275 36.22 -12.59 -1.40
CA GLY A 275 35.72 -11.33 -1.98
C GLY A 275 36.32 -10.93 -3.33
N TRP A 276 37.18 -11.74 -3.96
CA TRP A 276 37.70 -11.46 -5.31
C TRP A 276 36.55 -11.57 -6.33
N LEU A 277 36.32 -10.52 -7.13
CA LEU A 277 35.27 -10.48 -8.12
C LEU A 277 35.65 -11.26 -9.38
N TYR A 278 34.87 -12.27 -9.76
CA TYR A 278 35.00 -13.02 -11.01
C TYR A 278 34.21 -12.40 -12.16
N GLY A 279 33.03 -11.84 -11.87
CA GLY A 279 32.20 -11.23 -12.90
C GLY A 279 30.88 -10.69 -12.32
N VAL A 280 30.17 -9.97 -13.19
CA VAL A 280 28.88 -9.36 -12.87
C VAL A 280 27.86 -9.76 -13.95
N ALA A 281 26.68 -10.22 -13.50
CA ALA A 281 25.51 -10.34 -14.36
C ALA A 281 24.58 -9.14 -14.12
N GLY A 282 24.18 -8.46 -15.18
CA GLY A 282 23.26 -7.33 -15.13
C GLY A 282 22.37 -7.30 -16.36
N GLY A 283 21.14 -6.77 -16.21
CA GLY A 283 20.22 -6.58 -17.33
C GLY A 283 20.63 -5.40 -18.22
N PHE A 284 20.11 -5.38 -19.44
CA PHE A 284 20.23 -4.25 -20.36
C PHE A 284 19.27 -3.12 -19.95
N THR A 285 19.42 -2.58 -18.73
CA THR A 285 18.56 -1.52 -18.21
C THR A 285 19.01 -0.11 -18.59
N ASP A 286 20.24 0.02 -19.09
CA ASP A 286 20.75 1.30 -19.57
C ASP A 286 20.16 1.57 -20.95
N LYS A 287 19.14 2.45 -21.01
CA LYS A 287 18.46 2.91 -22.24
C LYS A 287 19.37 3.69 -23.21
N ASN A 288 20.68 3.56 -23.09
CA ASN A 288 21.69 4.25 -23.91
C ASN A 288 22.27 3.39 -25.02
N LEU A 289 21.64 2.29 -25.39
CA LEU A 289 21.92 1.62 -26.65
C LEU A 289 20.95 2.12 -27.71
N LEU A 290 21.11 3.39 -28.10
CA LEU A 290 20.78 3.84 -29.44
C LEU A 290 21.95 3.42 -30.33
N VAL A 291 21.79 2.29 -31.00
CA VAL A 291 22.50 1.95 -32.22
C VAL A 291 21.50 1.96 -33.36
#